data_d519486b2a76d3e53a08bc75becc7554
#
_entry.id   d519486b2a76d3e53a08bc75becc7554
#
_cell.length_a   1.000
_cell.length_b   1.000
_cell.length_c   1.000
_cell.angle_alpha   90.00
_cell.angle_beta   90.00
_cell.angle_gamma   90.00
#
_symmetry.space_group_name_H-M   'P 1'
#
loop_
_entity.id
_entity.type
_entity.pdbx_description
1 polymer ?
#
loop_
_entity_poly.entity_id
_entity_poly.type
_entity_poly.pdbx_seq_one_letter_code
_entity_poly.pdbx_strand_id
1 'polypeptide(L)'
;MIKKIFIGLSILPLIALSGTASTRLDKELSDITLVSSIDTVSEENSAPIKVEPTWKCLDCSPNEQYVLKKLQEYTKINDRNALATIMGNIKSESNFRANICEGGARVSYTECRSGGFGLIQWTSIGRYRGLGNFCTKYQCDPSSLEGQVRWMVNEPIFQRVLPEFEGHGDTIPQYMSHAYYWLGWGIKGYREQYAYDYSKKMVLT
;
A
#
# COMPACT_ATOMS: atom_id res chain seq x y z
N MET A 1 49.20 38.32 -3.52
CA MET A 1 49.42 37.37 -4.66
C MET A 1 48.06 36.96 -5.18
N ILE A 2 47.70 37.47 -6.38
CA ILE A 2 46.38 37.29 -7.01
C ILE A 2 46.54 36.16 -8.00
N LYS A 3 45.81 35.05 -7.83
CA LYS A 3 45.72 33.98 -8.82
C LYS A 3 44.43 34.15 -9.64
N LYS A 4 44.64 34.37 -10.96
CA LYS A 4 43.63 34.51 -11.98
C LYS A 4 42.93 33.17 -12.25
N ILE A 5 41.61 33.20 -12.29
CA ILE A 5 40.75 32.07 -12.73
C ILE A 5 40.53 32.24 -14.25
N PHE A 6 40.86 31.22 -15.02
CA PHE A 6 40.55 31.11 -16.43
C PHE A 6 39.16 30.50 -16.60
N ILE A 7 38.27 31.21 -17.26
CA ILE A 7 36.98 30.73 -17.71
C ILE A 7 37.15 30.22 -19.14
N GLY A 8 37.06 28.94 -19.34
CA GLY A 8 37.03 28.31 -20.66
C GLY A 8 35.58 28.23 -21.17
N LEU A 9 35.32 29.01 -22.23
CA LEU A 9 34.06 29.00 -22.94
C LEU A 9 34.14 27.90 -24.02
N SER A 10 33.36 26.85 -23.90
CA SER A 10 33.28 25.77 -24.89
C SER A 10 32.02 25.97 -25.72
N ILE A 11 32.21 26.31 -27.01
CA ILE A 11 31.16 26.47 -28.00
C ILE A 11 30.96 25.14 -28.71
N LEU A 12 29.77 24.54 -28.60
CA LEU A 12 29.37 23.37 -29.39
C LEU A 12 28.60 23.84 -30.64
N PRO A 13 28.86 23.24 -31.82
CA PRO A 13 28.15 23.61 -33.04
C PRO A 13 26.76 22.98 -33.14
N LEU A 14 25.83 23.77 -33.60
CA LEU A 14 24.46 23.42 -33.95
C LEU A 14 24.49 22.65 -35.29
N ILE A 15 24.10 21.37 -35.29
CA ILE A 15 23.88 20.62 -36.53
C ILE A 15 22.38 20.65 -36.83
N ALA A 16 22.00 21.38 -37.87
CA ALA A 16 20.67 21.36 -38.44
C ALA A 16 20.53 20.13 -39.37
N LEU A 17 19.67 19.19 -39.05
CA LEU A 17 19.21 18.19 -40.04
C LEU A 17 17.81 18.55 -40.51
N SER A 18 17.77 19.09 -41.73
CA SER A 18 16.57 19.15 -42.56
C SER A 18 16.38 17.79 -43.24
N GLY A 19 15.35 17.08 -42.91
CA GLY A 19 14.95 15.82 -43.55
C GLY A 19 13.47 15.88 -43.92
N THR A 20 13.20 15.97 -45.17
CA THR A 20 11.90 16.04 -45.86
C THR A 20 11.07 14.77 -45.60
N ALA A 21 9.89 14.94 -45.03
CA ALA A 21 8.85 13.92 -45.04
C ALA A 21 8.10 14.00 -46.38
N SER A 22 8.25 13.01 -47.21
CA SER A 22 7.44 12.85 -48.44
C SER A 22 6.70 11.52 -48.42
N THR A 23 5.39 11.61 -48.38
CA THR A 23 4.38 10.83 -49.09
C THR A 23 4.64 9.33 -49.31
N ARG A 24 4.01 8.52 -48.49
CA ARG A 24 3.56 7.15 -48.80
C ARG A 24 2.27 6.82 -48.05
N LEU A 25 1.23 7.51 -48.36
CA LEU A 25 -0.14 7.16 -48.02
C LEU A 25 -0.93 7.26 -49.30
N ASP A 26 -0.98 6.21 -50.08
CA ASP A 26 -1.99 5.98 -51.14
C ASP A 26 -1.59 4.72 -51.93
N LYS A 27 -1.69 3.55 -51.28
CA LYS A 27 -1.81 2.29 -52.05
C LYS A 27 -1.98 1.07 -51.13
N GLU A 28 -3.10 0.98 -50.46
CA GLU A 28 -3.62 -0.31 -49.92
C GLU A 28 -5.08 -0.11 -49.49
N LEU A 29 -5.93 0.24 -50.44
CA LEU A 29 -7.38 0.18 -50.26
C LEU A 29 -8.03 -0.46 -51.47
N SER A 30 -7.69 -1.71 -51.73
CA SER A 30 -8.44 -2.56 -52.63
C SER A 30 -8.01 -3.99 -52.44
N ASP A 31 -8.62 -4.67 -51.47
CA ASP A 31 -8.88 -6.12 -51.44
C ASP A 31 -9.42 -6.52 -50.05
N ILE A 32 -10.62 -6.01 -49.73
CA ILE A 32 -11.42 -6.62 -48.69
C ILE A 32 -12.47 -7.45 -49.39
N THR A 33 -12.11 -8.66 -49.69
CA THR A 33 -13.05 -9.71 -50.06
C THR A 33 -13.77 -10.13 -48.81
N LEU A 34 -15.09 -9.88 -48.74
CA LEU A 34 -15.99 -10.41 -47.72
C LEU A 34 -15.95 -11.94 -47.77
N VAL A 35 -15.26 -12.57 -46.85
CA VAL A 35 -15.48 -13.99 -46.50
C VAL A 35 -16.30 -14.04 -45.23
N SER A 36 -17.57 -14.27 -45.40
CA SER A 36 -18.48 -14.63 -44.32
C SER A 36 -18.17 -16.09 -43.90
N SER A 37 -17.26 -16.28 -42.96
CA SER A 37 -17.16 -17.50 -42.19
C SER A 37 -17.59 -17.18 -40.78
N ILE A 38 -18.77 -17.65 -40.42
CA ILE A 38 -19.24 -17.77 -39.04
C ILE A 38 -18.36 -18.85 -38.41
N ASP A 39 -17.21 -18.45 -37.86
CA ASP A 39 -16.46 -19.31 -36.98
C ASP A 39 -17.20 -19.32 -35.63
N THR A 40 -17.74 -20.50 -35.34
CA THR A 40 -18.24 -20.88 -34.03
C THR A 40 -17.21 -20.50 -32.98
N VAL A 41 -17.55 -19.48 -32.17
CA VAL A 41 -16.79 -19.15 -30.95
C VAL A 41 -16.85 -20.39 -30.09
N SER A 42 -15.74 -21.14 -30.07
CA SER A 42 -15.52 -22.17 -29.07
C SER A 42 -15.61 -21.48 -27.70
N GLU A 43 -16.58 -21.86 -26.90
CA GLU A 43 -16.64 -21.52 -25.47
C GLU A 43 -15.34 -22.01 -24.86
N GLU A 44 -14.41 -21.07 -24.71
CA GLU A 44 -13.17 -21.28 -23.97
C GLU A 44 -13.58 -21.61 -22.54
N ASN A 45 -13.32 -22.85 -22.16
CA ASN A 45 -13.69 -23.49 -20.92
C ASN A 45 -12.94 -22.76 -19.79
N SER A 46 -13.42 -21.56 -19.41
CA SER A 46 -12.89 -20.81 -18.27
C SER A 46 -13.26 -21.60 -17.02
N ALA A 47 -12.28 -22.32 -16.49
CA ALA A 47 -12.41 -22.97 -15.19
C ALA A 47 -12.95 -21.94 -14.19
N PRO A 48 -13.90 -22.29 -13.33
CA PRO A 48 -14.47 -21.37 -12.37
C PRO A 48 -13.36 -20.74 -11.52
N ILE A 49 -13.30 -19.41 -11.51
CA ILE A 49 -12.35 -18.67 -10.66
C ILE A 49 -12.64 -19.08 -9.22
N LYS A 50 -11.74 -19.84 -8.61
CA LYS A 50 -11.84 -20.23 -7.21
C LYS A 50 -11.61 -18.97 -6.36
N VAL A 51 -12.68 -18.34 -5.90
CA VAL A 51 -12.59 -17.22 -4.96
C VAL A 51 -12.24 -17.80 -3.59
N GLU A 52 -11.04 -17.51 -3.11
CA GLU A 52 -10.65 -17.91 -1.76
C GLU A 52 -11.48 -17.13 -0.73
N PRO A 53 -11.98 -17.81 0.32
CA PRO A 53 -12.79 -17.14 1.33
C PRO A 53 -11.98 -16.06 2.06
N THR A 54 -12.61 -14.92 2.34
CA THR A 54 -11.99 -13.79 3.01
C THR A 54 -12.76 -13.38 4.26
N TRP A 55 -12.04 -12.82 5.23
CA TRP A 55 -12.64 -12.28 6.45
C TRP A 55 -13.25 -10.90 6.18
N LYS A 56 -14.49 -10.71 6.62
CA LYS A 56 -15.18 -9.41 6.60
C LYS A 56 -15.62 -9.04 8.01
N CYS A 57 -15.71 -7.74 8.26
CA CYS A 57 -16.26 -7.18 9.49
C CYS A 57 -17.43 -6.25 9.13
N LEU A 58 -18.65 -6.79 9.12
CA LEU A 58 -19.83 -6.08 8.59
C LEU A 58 -20.18 -4.84 9.44
N ASP A 59 -20.00 -4.91 10.75
CA ASP A 59 -20.28 -3.82 11.69
C ASP A 59 -19.08 -2.86 11.91
N CYS A 60 -18.04 -3.00 11.09
CA CYS A 60 -16.88 -2.13 11.14
C CYS A 60 -17.12 -0.86 10.30
N SER A 61 -16.45 0.23 10.68
CA SER A 61 -16.45 1.46 9.89
C SER A 61 -15.82 1.24 8.50
N PRO A 62 -16.08 2.13 7.52
CA PRO A 62 -15.50 2.02 6.18
C PRO A 62 -13.97 1.93 6.19
N ASN A 63 -13.29 2.68 7.06
CA ASN A 63 -11.82 2.62 7.18
C ASN A 63 -11.33 1.27 7.72
N GLU A 64 -12.01 0.72 8.72
CA GLU A 64 -11.70 -0.60 9.28
C GLU A 64 -11.88 -1.69 8.23
N GLN A 65 -13.01 -1.68 7.51
CA GLN A 65 -13.28 -2.63 6.42
C GLN A 65 -12.23 -2.52 5.30
N TYR A 66 -11.86 -1.29 4.94
CA TYR A 66 -10.82 -1.05 3.94
C TYR A 66 -9.48 -1.65 4.35
N VAL A 67 -9.03 -1.38 5.58
CA VAL A 67 -7.75 -1.92 6.09
C VAL A 67 -7.78 -3.44 6.14
N LEU A 68 -8.84 -4.05 6.68
CA LEU A 68 -8.99 -5.50 6.74
C LEU A 68 -8.93 -6.16 5.36
N LYS A 69 -9.63 -5.57 4.38
CA LYS A 69 -9.60 -6.02 2.98
C LYS A 69 -8.18 -5.95 2.42
N LYS A 70 -7.51 -4.80 2.59
CA LYS A 70 -6.18 -4.56 2.01
C LYS A 70 -5.08 -5.40 2.67
N LEU A 71 -5.18 -5.71 3.96
CA LEU A 71 -4.28 -6.67 4.61
C LEU A 71 -4.34 -8.02 3.90
N GLN A 72 -5.53 -8.55 3.64
CA GLN A 72 -5.71 -9.84 2.96
C GLN A 72 -5.32 -9.79 1.47
N GLU A 73 -5.48 -8.64 0.80
CA GLU A 73 -5.07 -8.46 -0.60
C GLU A 73 -3.54 -8.33 -0.77
N TYR A 74 -2.85 -7.73 0.19
CA TYR A 74 -1.43 -7.41 0.06
C TYR A 74 -0.51 -8.40 0.78
N THR A 75 -1.07 -9.31 1.57
CA THR A 75 -0.34 -10.34 2.31
C THR A 75 -1.06 -11.69 2.18
N LYS A 76 -0.45 -12.75 2.71
CA LYS A 76 -1.08 -14.07 2.82
C LYS A 76 -1.74 -14.30 4.18
N ILE A 77 -1.91 -13.25 4.98
CA ILE A 77 -2.55 -13.37 6.29
C ILE A 77 -4.02 -13.74 6.09
N ASN A 78 -4.38 -14.94 6.50
CA ASN A 78 -5.76 -15.44 6.46
C ASN A 78 -6.22 -16.00 7.83
N ASP A 79 -5.36 -16.03 8.83
CA ASP A 79 -5.76 -16.36 10.20
C ASP A 79 -6.55 -15.21 10.83
N ARG A 80 -7.74 -15.54 11.39
CA ARG A 80 -8.63 -14.57 12.01
C ARG A 80 -7.99 -13.82 13.18
N ASN A 81 -7.24 -14.54 14.03
CA ASN A 81 -6.64 -13.94 15.22
C ASN A 81 -5.46 -13.03 14.83
N ALA A 82 -4.70 -13.39 13.78
CA ALA A 82 -3.65 -12.55 13.23
C ALA A 82 -4.22 -11.22 12.70
N LEU A 83 -5.24 -11.29 11.83
CA LEU A 83 -5.93 -10.10 11.30
C LEU A 83 -6.52 -9.25 12.42
N ALA A 84 -7.23 -9.89 13.37
CA ALA A 84 -7.83 -9.21 14.51
C ALA A 84 -6.78 -8.51 15.38
N THR A 85 -5.60 -9.13 15.56
CA THR A 85 -4.50 -8.54 16.32
C THR A 85 -3.95 -7.29 15.63
N ILE A 86 -3.72 -7.34 14.32
CA ILE A 86 -3.28 -6.16 13.55
C ILE A 86 -4.32 -5.05 13.65
N MET A 87 -5.59 -5.36 13.42
CA MET A 87 -6.70 -4.40 13.52
C MET A 87 -6.81 -3.77 14.91
N GLY A 88 -6.69 -4.55 15.97
CA GLY A 88 -6.72 -4.07 17.36
C GLY A 88 -5.59 -3.11 17.67
N ASN A 89 -4.41 -3.37 17.15
CA ASN A 89 -3.27 -2.47 17.28
C ASN A 89 -3.50 -1.16 16.54
N ILE A 90 -3.92 -1.20 15.27
CA ILE A 90 -4.22 0.01 14.48
C ILE A 90 -5.31 0.86 15.16
N LYS A 91 -6.33 0.22 15.74
CA LYS A 91 -7.37 0.92 16.50
C LYS A 91 -6.78 1.70 17.67
N SER A 92 -5.86 1.10 18.39
CA SER A 92 -5.20 1.75 19.54
C SER A 92 -4.30 2.92 19.10
N GLU A 93 -3.63 2.81 17.95
CA GLU A 93 -2.71 3.84 17.46
C GLU A 93 -3.44 5.08 16.93
N SER A 94 -4.46 4.89 16.10
CA SER A 94 -5.07 5.99 15.34
C SER A 94 -6.59 5.94 15.24
N ASN A 95 -7.21 4.85 15.70
CA ASN A 95 -8.60 4.54 15.37
C ASN A 95 -8.85 4.60 13.84
N PHE A 96 -7.93 4.03 13.06
CA PHE A 96 -7.95 3.98 11.58
C PHE A 96 -7.97 5.33 10.89
N ARG A 97 -7.37 6.35 11.50
CA ARG A 97 -7.29 7.71 10.95
C ARG A 97 -5.92 7.93 10.31
N ALA A 98 -5.88 8.01 8.99
CA ALA A 98 -4.63 8.21 8.25
C ALA A 98 -4.04 9.62 8.43
N ASN A 99 -4.86 10.64 8.64
CA ASN A 99 -4.43 12.03 8.75
C ASN A 99 -4.38 12.53 10.22
N ILE A 100 -3.99 11.66 11.15
CA ILE A 100 -3.88 12.03 12.56
C ILE A 100 -2.42 12.19 12.98
N CYS A 101 -2.10 13.32 13.61
CA CYS A 101 -0.83 13.57 14.26
C CYS A 101 -0.96 13.33 15.76
N GLU A 102 0.14 13.03 16.44
CA GLU A 102 0.15 12.88 17.90
C GLU A 102 -0.51 14.07 18.58
N GLY A 103 -1.26 13.82 19.65
CA GLY A 103 -2.08 14.86 20.30
C GLY A 103 -3.46 15.06 19.65
N GLY A 104 -3.79 14.33 18.57
CA GLY A 104 -5.13 14.29 17.98
C GLY A 104 -5.39 15.26 16.85
N ALA A 105 -4.42 16.07 16.45
CA ALA A 105 -4.56 17.02 15.35
C ALA A 105 -4.80 16.29 14.02
N ARG A 106 -5.76 16.78 13.22
CA ARG A 106 -6.08 16.27 11.88
C ARG A 106 -5.36 17.11 10.84
N VAL A 107 -4.25 16.61 10.35
CA VAL A 107 -3.33 17.34 9.46
C VAL A 107 -2.83 16.45 8.34
N SER A 108 -2.26 17.04 7.29
CA SER A 108 -1.55 16.31 6.26
C SER A 108 -0.20 15.76 6.76
N TYR A 109 0.39 14.83 5.99
CA TYR A 109 1.71 14.28 6.29
C TYR A 109 2.77 15.36 6.52
N THR A 110 2.84 16.37 5.68
CA THR A 110 3.84 17.44 5.76
C THR A 110 3.64 18.42 6.91
N GLU A 111 2.44 18.49 7.46
CA GLU A 111 2.07 19.38 8.57
C GLU A 111 2.29 18.74 9.95
N CYS A 112 2.38 17.40 10.05
CA CYS A 112 2.71 16.72 11.29
C CYS A 112 4.21 16.84 11.56
N ARG A 113 4.59 17.79 12.41
CA ARG A 113 6.01 18.15 12.64
C ARG A 113 6.67 17.40 13.78
N SER A 114 5.92 16.74 14.63
CA SER A 114 6.42 16.04 15.82
C SER A 114 5.48 14.92 16.22
N GLY A 115 6.03 13.89 16.86
CA GLY A 115 5.28 12.75 17.37
C GLY A 115 4.91 11.75 16.29
N GLY A 116 3.94 10.90 16.60
CA GLY A 116 3.45 9.88 15.69
C GLY A 116 2.47 10.43 14.64
N PHE A 117 2.51 9.87 13.44
CA PHE A 117 1.60 10.23 12.35
C PHE A 117 0.89 9.02 11.78
N GLY A 118 -0.38 9.19 11.49
CA GLY A 118 -1.17 8.28 10.66
C GLY A 118 -1.54 6.97 11.32
N LEU A 119 -1.80 5.98 10.48
CA LEU A 119 -2.48 4.73 10.79
C LEU A 119 -1.89 3.95 11.96
N ILE A 120 -0.56 3.86 12.04
CA ILE A 120 0.15 3.16 13.13
C ILE A 120 1.07 4.10 13.92
N GLN A 121 0.83 5.40 13.87
CA GLN A 121 1.60 6.44 14.58
C GLN A 121 3.11 6.30 14.35
N TRP A 122 3.54 6.41 13.07
CA TRP A 122 4.98 6.42 12.73
C TRP A 122 5.70 7.56 13.45
N THR A 123 6.44 7.24 14.51
CA THR A 123 7.08 8.23 15.39
C THR A 123 8.55 8.44 15.04
N SER A 124 9.31 7.39 14.73
CA SER A 124 10.72 7.56 14.42
C SER A 124 10.92 8.23 13.06
N ILE A 125 11.92 9.11 12.97
CA ILE A 125 12.24 9.85 11.73
C ILE A 125 12.43 8.89 10.54
N GLY A 126 13.09 7.75 10.74
CA GLY A 126 13.31 6.77 9.67
C GLY A 126 12.01 6.16 9.15
N ARG A 127 11.09 5.78 10.02
CA ARG A 127 9.79 5.18 9.65
C ARG A 127 8.88 6.22 9.01
N TYR A 128 8.78 7.41 9.58
CA TYR A 128 8.01 8.53 9.03
C TYR A 128 8.49 8.94 7.63
N ARG A 129 9.80 9.16 7.46
CA ARG A 129 10.38 9.46 6.13
C ARG A 129 10.22 8.29 5.15
N GLY A 130 10.25 7.06 5.64
CA GLY A 130 9.97 5.87 4.85
C GLY A 130 8.60 5.93 4.17
N LEU A 131 7.55 6.35 4.88
CA LEU A 131 6.22 6.56 4.30
C LEU A 131 6.25 7.60 3.17
N GLY A 132 6.87 8.76 3.39
CA GLY A 132 6.97 9.81 2.37
C GLY A 132 7.74 9.35 1.13
N ASN A 133 8.90 8.72 1.33
CA ASN A 133 9.72 8.20 0.24
C ASN A 133 9.02 7.10 -0.56
N PHE A 134 8.32 6.20 0.14
CA PHE A 134 7.51 5.16 -0.49
C PHE A 134 6.41 5.78 -1.37
N CYS A 135 5.65 6.73 -0.84
CA CYS A 135 4.59 7.36 -1.60
C CYS A 135 5.10 8.22 -2.76
N THR A 136 6.25 8.86 -2.63
CA THR A 136 6.91 9.54 -3.75
C THR A 136 7.28 8.54 -4.85
N LYS A 137 7.86 7.39 -4.49
CA LYS A 137 8.28 6.37 -5.45
C LYS A 137 7.10 5.69 -6.14
N TYR A 138 6.04 5.39 -5.42
CA TYR A 138 4.90 4.59 -5.88
C TYR A 138 3.64 5.42 -6.16
N GLN A 139 3.78 6.75 -6.26
CA GLN A 139 2.73 7.69 -6.63
C GLN A 139 1.47 7.57 -5.77
N CYS A 140 1.65 7.57 -4.43
CA CYS A 140 0.55 7.58 -3.48
C CYS A 140 0.58 8.84 -2.59
N ASP A 141 -0.54 9.14 -1.94
CA ASP A 141 -0.60 10.20 -0.93
C ASP A 141 -0.26 9.62 0.46
N PRO A 142 0.81 10.11 1.13
CA PRO A 142 1.18 9.65 2.46
C PRO A 142 0.16 10.03 3.56
N SER A 143 -0.79 10.92 3.27
CA SER A 143 -1.90 11.27 4.17
C SER A 143 -3.13 10.39 3.94
N SER A 144 -3.15 9.57 2.90
CA SER A 144 -4.28 8.69 2.56
C SER A 144 -4.21 7.35 3.29
N LEU A 145 -5.38 6.75 3.50
CA LEU A 145 -5.47 5.41 4.06
C LEU A 145 -4.81 4.37 3.14
N GLU A 146 -4.98 4.52 1.83
CA GLU A 146 -4.37 3.65 0.82
C GLU A 146 -2.84 3.69 0.89
N GLY A 147 -2.24 4.88 0.79
CA GLY A 147 -0.80 5.05 0.83
C GLY A 147 -0.18 4.47 2.11
N GLN A 148 -0.85 4.67 3.24
CA GLN A 148 -0.39 4.20 4.53
C GLN A 148 -0.51 2.69 4.71
N VAL A 149 -1.59 2.05 4.25
CA VAL A 149 -1.69 0.58 4.29
C VAL A 149 -0.66 -0.05 3.36
N ARG A 150 -0.48 0.49 2.15
CA ARG A 150 0.57 0.01 1.22
C ARG A 150 1.96 0.12 1.83
N TRP A 151 2.30 1.26 2.47
CA TRP A 151 3.57 1.41 3.16
C TRP A 151 3.69 0.45 4.35
N MET A 152 2.67 0.36 5.19
CA MET A 152 2.65 -0.48 6.39
C MET A 152 3.03 -1.93 6.08
N VAL A 153 2.42 -2.53 5.05
CA VAL A 153 2.72 -3.91 4.67
C VAL A 153 4.08 -4.08 3.97
N ASN A 154 4.64 -3.01 3.40
CA ASN A 154 5.96 -3.03 2.76
C ASN A 154 7.08 -2.50 3.67
N GLU A 155 6.77 -2.03 4.86
CA GLU A 155 7.75 -1.50 5.80
C GLU A 155 8.71 -2.61 6.27
N PRO A 156 10.05 -2.40 6.27
CA PRO A 156 11.00 -3.45 6.60
C PRO A 156 10.78 -4.09 7.97
N ILE A 157 10.26 -3.33 8.95
CA ILE A 157 9.99 -3.88 10.28
C ILE A 157 8.75 -4.78 10.29
N PHE A 158 7.70 -4.43 9.53
CA PHE A 158 6.53 -5.29 9.36
C PHE A 158 6.89 -6.57 8.59
N GLN A 159 7.68 -6.45 7.54
CA GLN A 159 8.13 -7.59 6.74
C GLN A 159 8.92 -8.63 7.53
N ARG A 160 9.62 -8.23 8.60
CA ARG A 160 10.32 -9.17 9.48
C ARG A 160 9.40 -10.01 10.34
N VAL A 161 8.23 -9.47 10.71
CA VAL A 161 7.23 -10.19 11.54
C VAL A 161 6.08 -10.76 10.70
N LEU A 162 6.01 -10.42 9.41
CA LEU A 162 4.97 -10.89 8.52
C LEU A 162 4.85 -12.42 8.46
N PRO A 163 5.94 -13.21 8.38
CA PRO A 163 5.84 -14.67 8.39
C PRO A 163 5.09 -15.24 9.60
N GLU A 164 5.21 -14.60 10.76
CA GLU A 164 4.50 -15.03 11.98
C GLU A 164 2.99 -14.74 11.87
N PHE A 165 2.61 -13.62 11.24
CA PHE A 165 1.20 -13.31 10.97
C PHE A 165 0.61 -14.14 9.84
N GLU A 166 1.42 -14.60 8.89
CA GLU A 166 1.01 -15.51 7.81
C GLU A 166 0.94 -16.98 8.27
N GLY A 167 1.41 -17.28 9.49
CA GLY A 167 1.20 -18.54 10.16
C GLY A 167 -0.26 -18.75 10.59
N HIS A 168 -0.55 -19.92 11.12
CA HIS A 168 -1.92 -20.30 11.49
C HIS A 168 -2.00 -20.91 12.88
N GLY A 169 -3.12 -20.62 13.54
CA GLY A 169 -3.51 -21.31 14.76
C GLY A 169 -2.97 -20.72 16.05
N ASP A 170 -2.27 -19.59 15.96
CA ASP A 170 -1.83 -18.89 17.17
C ASP A 170 -2.99 -18.15 17.85
N THR A 171 -2.85 -18.00 19.14
CA THR A 171 -3.78 -17.19 19.96
C THR A 171 -3.49 -15.70 19.79
N ILE A 172 -4.48 -14.86 20.10
CA ILE A 172 -4.29 -13.40 20.10
C ILE A 172 -3.10 -12.96 20.98
N PRO A 173 -2.87 -13.49 22.23
CA PRO A 173 -1.67 -13.16 23.00
C PRO A 173 -0.34 -13.49 22.31
N GLN A 174 -0.27 -14.60 21.55
CA GLN A 174 0.92 -14.96 20.79
C GLN A 174 1.16 -13.95 19.65
N TYR A 175 0.14 -13.66 18.84
CA TYR A 175 0.23 -12.62 17.82
C TYR A 175 0.52 -11.22 18.41
N MET A 176 0.07 -10.90 19.61
CA MET A 176 0.39 -9.65 20.29
C MET A 176 1.89 -9.50 20.57
N SER A 177 2.63 -10.59 20.81
CA SER A 177 4.08 -10.52 20.97
C SER A 177 4.78 -10.12 19.68
N HIS A 178 4.35 -10.65 18.53
CA HIS A 178 4.86 -10.24 17.20
C HIS A 178 4.47 -8.79 16.87
N ALA A 179 3.25 -8.37 17.21
CA ALA A 179 2.81 -6.99 17.07
C ALA A 179 3.64 -6.01 17.91
N TYR A 180 4.11 -6.44 19.09
CA TYR A 180 5.04 -5.65 19.89
C TYR A 180 6.37 -5.39 19.18
N TYR A 181 6.97 -6.39 18.56
CA TYR A 181 8.22 -6.22 17.78
C TYR A 181 8.05 -5.30 16.58
N TRP A 182 6.85 -5.29 15.98
CA TRP A 182 6.55 -4.39 14.88
C TRP A 182 6.35 -2.94 15.31
N LEU A 183 5.56 -2.71 16.35
CA LEU A 183 5.10 -1.37 16.75
C LEU A 183 5.96 -0.74 17.85
N GLY A 184 6.48 -1.53 18.78
CA GLY A 184 7.35 -1.05 19.84
C GLY A 184 6.65 -0.15 20.86
N TRP A 185 5.37 -0.43 21.20
CA TRP A 185 4.63 0.41 22.14
C TRP A 185 5.24 0.35 23.57
N GLY A 186 5.26 1.48 24.28
CA GLY A 186 5.64 1.53 25.68
C GLY A 186 4.56 1.00 26.62
N ILE A 187 3.28 1.30 26.30
CA ILE A 187 2.10 0.86 27.07
C ILE A 187 1.19 0.02 26.16
N LYS A 188 0.87 -1.19 26.58
CA LYS A 188 -0.01 -2.11 25.83
C LYS A 188 -1.42 -1.53 25.63
N GLY A 189 -1.98 -0.88 26.66
CA GLY A 189 -3.33 -0.31 26.61
C GLY A 189 -4.39 -1.38 26.27
N TYR A 190 -5.39 -0.99 25.50
CA TYR A 190 -6.52 -1.85 25.14
C TYR A 190 -6.31 -2.68 23.86
N ARG A 191 -5.08 -2.72 23.29
CA ARG A 191 -4.79 -3.37 22.00
C ARG A 191 -5.30 -4.81 21.90
N GLU A 192 -5.03 -5.60 22.93
CA GLU A 192 -5.45 -6.99 22.99
C GLU A 192 -6.98 -7.12 23.14
N GLN A 193 -7.60 -6.26 23.92
CA GLN A 193 -9.06 -6.22 24.04
C GLN A 193 -9.70 -5.89 22.69
N TYR A 194 -9.18 -4.90 21.99
CA TYR A 194 -9.64 -4.58 20.62
C TYR A 194 -9.44 -5.75 19.66
N ALA A 195 -8.35 -6.49 19.78
CA ALA A 195 -8.13 -7.68 18.95
C ALA A 195 -9.22 -8.74 19.21
N TYR A 196 -9.56 -9.02 20.47
CA TYR A 196 -10.68 -9.93 20.80
C TYR A 196 -12.02 -9.42 20.25
N ASP A 197 -12.26 -8.11 20.30
CA ASP A 197 -13.50 -7.52 19.78
C ASP A 197 -13.58 -7.66 18.25
N TYR A 198 -12.47 -7.46 17.51
CA TYR A 198 -12.44 -7.71 16.08
C TYR A 198 -12.60 -9.19 15.73
N SER A 199 -11.92 -10.08 16.44
CA SER A 199 -12.05 -11.53 16.21
C SER A 199 -13.50 -12.02 16.32
N LYS A 200 -14.30 -11.44 17.24
CA LYS A 200 -15.74 -11.76 17.39
C LYS A 200 -16.61 -11.20 16.26
N LYS A 201 -16.21 -10.07 15.66
CA LYS A 201 -16.97 -9.38 14.60
C LYS A 201 -16.67 -9.91 13.19
N MET A 202 -15.52 -10.58 13.01
CA MET A 202 -15.10 -11.08 11.71
C MET A 202 -15.89 -12.35 11.35
N VAL A 203 -16.41 -12.36 10.12
CA VAL A 203 -17.08 -13.50 9.50
C VAL A 203 -16.36 -13.88 8.21
N LEU A 204 -16.26 -15.19 7.95
CA LEU A 204 -15.67 -15.72 6.73
C LEU A 204 -16.72 -15.74 5.62
N THR A 205 -16.41 -15.20 4.43
CA THR A 205 -17.35 -15.09 3.30
C THR A 205 -16.68 -15.49 1.99
#